data_7b0bb4397c6831c61ba0c6809df53d60
#
_entry.id   7b0bb4397c6831c61ba0c6809df53d60
#
_cell.length_a   1.000
_cell.length_b   1.000
_cell.length_c   1.000
_cell.angle_alpha   90.00
_cell.angle_beta   90.00
_cell.angle_gamma   90.00
#
_symmetry.space_group_name_H-M   'P 1'
#
loop_
_entity.id
_entity.type
_entity.pdbx_description
1 polymer ?
#
loop_
_entity_poly.entity_id
_entity_poly.type
_entity_poly.pdbx_seq_one_letter_code
_entity_poly.pdbx_strand_id
1 'polypeptide(L)'
;MSAIARARKAGFTVAAVVLAAVLSTVLGATVVGSGQSAAARAWVEGWAAAMTSNGKSFTDQTIRMVVHNTVPGSAVRVRLSNLTGARPLRIGAVDIAVQAVGGDAVPGTSQAVTFSGSPATTIPARTELTSDPATMTVAAQENLLISIYLPGDTGPSSWHHDAHELTYLSGPGNFAAQDTTIGYVAVDSSWYYLDGLDVQSATARCTLVAFGDSITNGFASTTSAEDRWPDFLALRLEAEPAGTAFGVVDEGLDSNRVLTDSLPTFGRSALQRFAHDALGQPGVRDVILLEGINDIGGLRKPHDTLTAQQLIDGYRTLIQEAHADGVKIFGATILPYQGAFYYSQRGEIVRQEVNHWILTSGAFDGVFNFANALADPGDPLRLNPAYNSGDDLHPNDAGYQAIANAVNLAKLSC
;
A
#
# COMPACT_ATOMS: atom_id res chain seq x y z
N MET A 1 -61.43 -30.40 71.39
CA MET A 1 -61.55 -29.83 72.74
C MET A 1 -61.12 -28.36 72.57
N SER A 2 -62.09 -27.42 72.47
CA SER A 2 -62.62 -26.53 73.50
C SER A 2 -61.51 -25.57 74.04
N ALA A 3 -61.60 -24.31 74.12
CA ALA A 3 -62.72 -23.30 74.08
C ALA A 3 -62.08 -21.92 73.97
N ILE A 4 -62.67 -20.97 73.17
CA ILE A 4 -63.54 -19.90 73.68
C ILE A 4 -62.87 -19.02 74.76
N ALA A 5 -62.77 -17.76 74.79
CA ALA A 5 -63.64 -16.67 74.37
C ALA A 5 -63.07 -15.27 74.63
N ARG A 6 -63.62 -14.29 73.88
CA ARG A 6 -64.09 -12.94 74.29
C ARG A 6 -63.07 -11.88 74.77
N ALA A 7 -62.83 -10.89 73.99
CA ALA A 7 -63.58 -9.62 73.89
C ALA A 7 -63.43 -8.66 75.10
N ARG A 8 -62.95 -7.45 74.84
CA ARG A 8 -63.70 -6.19 75.13
C ARG A 8 -62.99 -4.93 74.61
N LYS A 9 -63.82 -4.05 74.17
CA LYS A 9 -63.59 -2.68 73.67
C LYS A 9 -63.13 -1.70 74.71
N ALA A 10 -62.40 -0.70 74.31
CA ALA A 10 -62.51 0.72 74.64
C ALA A 10 -61.25 1.40 74.07
N GLY A 11 -61.21 2.42 73.33
CA GLY A 11 -62.01 3.62 73.21
C GLY A 11 -61.12 4.85 73.47
N PHE A 12 -61.05 5.76 72.50
CA PHE A 12 -60.53 7.14 72.59
C PHE A 12 -59.00 7.33 72.69
N THR A 13 -58.30 8.23 72.00
CA THR A 13 -58.59 9.58 71.57
C THR A 13 -57.53 10.00 70.53
N VAL A 14 -57.92 10.85 69.58
CA VAL A 14 -57.13 11.51 68.54
C VAL A 14 -56.10 12.45 69.13
N ALA A 15 -54.84 12.32 68.65
CA ALA A 15 -53.92 13.43 68.72
C ALA A 15 -53.15 13.48 67.35
N ALA A 16 -53.47 14.49 66.63
CA ALA A 16 -52.81 14.78 65.34
C ALA A 16 -51.40 15.35 65.64
N VAL A 17 -50.39 14.67 65.20
CA VAL A 17 -49.01 15.23 65.15
C VAL A 17 -48.68 15.46 63.67
N VAL A 18 -48.58 16.71 63.31
CA VAL A 18 -48.13 17.15 61.99
C VAL A 18 -46.60 16.96 61.98
N LEU A 19 -46.15 15.97 61.23
CA LEU A 19 -44.72 15.80 60.96
C LEU A 19 -44.42 16.38 59.57
N ALA A 20 -43.73 17.54 59.56
CA ALA A 20 -43.21 18.15 58.35
C ALA A 20 -42.10 17.27 57.77
N ALA A 21 -42.35 16.61 56.66
CA ALA A 21 -41.35 15.89 55.91
C ALA A 21 -40.56 16.93 55.08
N VAL A 22 -39.30 17.16 55.45
CA VAL A 22 -38.31 17.88 54.64
C VAL A 22 -37.88 16.94 53.51
N LEU A 23 -38.37 17.21 52.30
CA LEU A 23 -37.91 16.52 51.08
C LEU A 23 -36.56 17.11 50.72
N SER A 24 -35.44 16.43 51.07
CA SER A 24 -34.12 16.71 50.53
C SER A 24 -34.04 16.11 49.12
N THR A 25 -34.24 16.96 48.10
CA THR A 25 -33.92 16.61 46.74
C THR A 25 -32.41 16.53 46.58
N VAL A 26 -31.84 15.33 46.62
CA VAL A 26 -30.49 15.07 46.14
C VAL A 26 -30.55 15.12 44.61
N LEU A 27 -30.10 16.22 44.00
CA LEU A 27 -29.77 16.25 42.58
C LEU A 27 -28.58 15.34 42.37
N GLY A 28 -28.83 14.11 41.98
CA GLY A 28 -27.83 13.24 41.40
C GLY A 28 -27.39 13.81 40.04
N ALA A 29 -26.25 14.52 40.03
CA ALA A 29 -25.58 14.81 38.75
C ALA A 29 -25.12 13.47 38.15
N THR A 30 -25.89 12.93 37.24
CA THR A 30 -25.39 11.89 36.30
C THR A 30 -24.33 12.55 35.45
N VAL A 31 -23.07 12.32 35.81
CA VAL A 31 -21.95 12.52 34.87
C VAL A 31 -22.20 11.56 33.72
N VAL A 32 -22.84 12.06 32.68
CA VAL A 32 -22.83 11.39 31.35
C VAL A 32 -21.38 11.52 30.90
N GLY A 33 -20.57 10.53 31.25
CA GLY A 33 -19.28 10.34 30.61
C GLY A 33 -19.59 10.18 29.12
N SER A 34 -19.21 11.20 28.35
CA SER A 34 -19.10 11.06 26.90
C SER A 34 -18.04 9.99 26.65
N GLY A 35 -18.46 8.72 26.64
CA GLY A 35 -17.67 7.66 26.08
C GLY A 35 -17.51 8.02 24.61
N GLN A 36 -16.38 8.67 24.28
CA GLN A 36 -15.91 8.64 22.91
C GLN A 36 -15.81 7.16 22.56
N SER A 37 -16.75 6.68 21.75
CA SER A 37 -16.60 5.39 21.09
C SER A 37 -15.23 5.42 20.44
N ALA A 38 -14.29 4.62 20.96
CA ALA A 38 -13.00 4.46 20.30
C ALA A 38 -13.33 4.06 18.86
N ALA A 39 -13.00 4.92 17.90
CA ALA A 39 -13.21 4.63 16.51
C ALA A 39 -12.59 3.25 16.25
N ALA A 40 -13.37 2.33 15.69
CA ALA A 40 -12.89 0.99 15.41
C ALA A 40 -11.62 1.14 14.56
N ARG A 41 -10.52 0.56 15.05
CA ARG A 41 -9.24 0.59 14.33
C ARG A 41 -9.43 -0.17 13.02
N ALA A 42 -9.13 0.49 11.91
CA ALA A 42 -9.19 -0.11 10.59
C ALA A 42 -7.83 -0.76 10.25
N TRP A 43 -7.88 -1.81 9.45
CA TRP A 43 -6.72 -2.31 8.74
C TRP A 43 -6.63 -1.55 7.42
N VAL A 44 -5.48 -0.94 7.18
CA VAL A 44 -5.14 -0.26 5.94
C VAL A 44 -3.78 -0.77 5.48
N GLU A 45 -3.52 -0.68 4.19
CA GLU A 45 -2.21 -1.04 3.68
C GLU A 45 -1.21 0.07 4.02
N GLY A 46 -0.11 -0.28 4.70
CA GLY A 46 0.99 0.63 5.03
C GLY A 46 2.12 0.60 4.00
N TRP A 47 2.26 -0.54 3.32
CA TRP A 47 3.19 -0.77 2.23
C TRP A 47 2.69 -1.96 1.38
N ALA A 48 2.87 -1.88 0.06
CA ALA A 48 2.62 -2.99 -0.85
C ALA A 48 3.55 -2.95 -2.06
N ALA A 49 3.70 -4.09 -2.74
CA ALA A 49 4.43 -4.20 -4.00
C ALA A 49 3.85 -5.31 -4.88
N ALA A 50 3.64 -5.00 -6.14
CA ALA A 50 3.16 -5.98 -7.13
C ALA A 50 4.16 -7.11 -7.36
N MET A 51 3.69 -8.36 -7.31
CA MET A 51 4.54 -9.54 -7.47
C MET A 51 4.50 -10.11 -8.88
N THR A 52 5.68 -10.40 -9.41
CA THR A 52 5.89 -11.06 -10.70
C THR A 52 6.53 -12.44 -10.55
N SER A 53 6.80 -13.14 -11.65
CA SER A 53 7.36 -14.49 -11.63
C SER A 53 8.84 -14.53 -12.02
N ASN A 54 9.47 -15.68 -11.79
CA ASN A 54 10.86 -16.00 -12.17
C ASN A 54 11.94 -15.27 -11.35
N GLY A 55 11.62 -14.91 -10.10
CA GLY A 55 12.64 -14.45 -9.16
C GLY A 55 13.64 -15.53 -8.78
N LYS A 56 14.64 -15.14 -8.00
CA LYS A 56 15.69 -16.04 -7.51
C LYS A 56 15.11 -17.22 -6.75
N SER A 57 15.80 -18.34 -6.78
CA SER A 57 15.56 -19.50 -5.92
C SER A 57 16.44 -19.43 -4.69
N PHE A 58 15.91 -19.88 -3.56
CA PHE A 58 16.60 -19.90 -2.27
C PHE A 58 16.62 -21.30 -1.70
N THR A 59 17.65 -21.61 -0.90
CA THR A 59 17.81 -22.91 -0.23
C THR A 59 18.42 -22.70 1.14
N ASP A 60 17.67 -23.01 2.20
CA ASP A 60 18.11 -22.86 3.59
C ASP A 60 18.69 -21.47 3.89
N GLN A 61 17.96 -20.42 3.54
CA GLN A 61 18.41 -19.03 3.64
C GLN A 61 17.37 -18.13 4.30
N THR A 62 17.84 -17.04 4.90
CA THR A 62 17.00 -15.93 5.35
C THR A 62 17.14 -14.76 4.39
N ILE A 63 16.01 -14.17 4.02
CA ILE A 63 15.92 -12.94 3.23
C ILE A 63 15.42 -11.86 4.19
N ARG A 64 16.11 -10.73 4.27
CA ARG A 64 15.70 -9.55 5.03
C ARG A 64 15.49 -8.40 4.09
N MET A 65 14.26 -7.91 4.03
CA MET A 65 13.80 -6.84 3.14
C MET A 65 13.47 -5.60 3.94
N VAL A 66 13.80 -4.44 3.40
CA VAL A 66 13.35 -3.15 3.94
C VAL A 66 12.05 -2.77 3.27
N VAL A 67 11.08 -2.30 4.04
CA VAL A 67 9.80 -1.75 3.57
C VAL A 67 9.51 -0.42 4.25
N HIS A 68 9.02 0.55 3.49
CA HIS A 68 8.70 1.89 3.96
C HIS A 68 7.23 2.00 4.35
N ASN A 69 6.93 1.99 5.64
CA ASN A 69 5.57 2.08 6.14
C ASN A 69 5.07 3.54 6.11
N THR A 70 3.94 3.78 5.46
CA THR A 70 3.39 5.13 5.27
C THR A 70 2.36 5.56 6.32
N VAL A 71 1.94 4.67 7.25
CA VAL A 71 0.91 4.98 8.25
C VAL A 71 1.28 4.59 9.68
N PRO A 72 0.89 5.37 10.69
CA PRO A 72 1.12 4.97 12.07
C PRO A 72 0.10 3.93 12.53
N GLY A 73 0.54 2.99 13.36
CA GLY A 73 -0.34 1.94 13.87
C GLY A 73 0.11 1.30 15.17
N SER A 74 -0.70 0.35 15.65
CA SER A 74 -0.47 -0.37 16.91
C SER A 74 -0.39 -1.89 16.74
N ALA A 75 -0.63 -2.38 15.54
CA ALA A 75 -0.42 -3.75 15.14
C ALA A 75 -0.21 -3.80 13.62
N VAL A 76 0.52 -4.81 13.18
CA VAL A 76 0.84 -5.04 11.76
C VAL A 76 0.54 -6.48 11.38
N ARG A 77 0.30 -6.72 10.09
CA ARG A 77 0.23 -8.06 9.48
C ARG A 77 1.09 -8.05 8.23
N VAL A 78 1.81 -9.14 8.03
CA VAL A 78 2.63 -9.34 6.84
C VAL A 78 1.85 -10.22 5.86
N ARG A 79 1.74 -9.81 4.60
CA ARG A 79 1.17 -10.63 3.53
C ARG A 79 2.30 -11.23 2.69
N LEU A 80 2.29 -12.55 2.57
CA LEU A 80 3.27 -13.32 1.82
C LEU A 80 2.64 -13.96 0.59
N SER A 81 3.29 -13.82 -0.55
CA SER A 81 2.78 -14.26 -1.85
C SER A 81 3.59 -15.43 -2.43
N ASN A 82 2.90 -16.52 -2.69
CA ASN A 82 3.35 -17.61 -3.56
C ASN A 82 2.48 -17.65 -4.83
N LEU A 83 1.94 -16.49 -5.24
CA LEU A 83 0.95 -16.38 -6.31
C LEU A 83 1.50 -16.86 -7.66
N THR A 84 2.79 -16.67 -7.90
CA THR A 84 3.44 -17.12 -9.14
C THR A 84 4.13 -18.49 -8.99
N GLY A 85 4.23 -19.02 -7.75
CA GLY A 85 4.87 -20.29 -7.44
C GLY A 85 4.14 -21.49 -8.02
N ALA A 86 4.90 -22.47 -8.52
CA ALA A 86 4.36 -23.72 -9.08
C ALA A 86 4.23 -24.86 -8.02
N ARG A 87 4.78 -24.66 -6.85
CA ARG A 87 4.79 -25.64 -5.73
C ARG A 87 4.56 -24.95 -4.38
N PRO A 88 4.14 -25.69 -3.33
CA PRO A 88 4.00 -25.11 -2.00
C PRO A 88 5.33 -24.51 -1.50
N LEU A 89 5.26 -23.32 -0.90
CA LEU A 89 6.39 -22.59 -0.31
C LEU A 89 6.41 -22.84 1.20
N ARG A 90 7.51 -23.37 1.72
CA ARG A 90 7.71 -23.55 3.15
C ARG A 90 8.34 -22.29 3.75
N ILE A 91 7.73 -21.73 4.76
CA ILE A 91 8.22 -20.64 5.59
C ILE A 91 8.62 -21.23 6.93
N GLY A 92 9.86 -21.07 7.35
CA GLY A 92 10.38 -21.58 8.62
C GLY A 92 10.23 -20.60 9.77
N ALA A 93 10.37 -19.31 9.49
CA ALA A 93 10.16 -18.20 10.43
C ALA A 93 9.94 -16.90 9.65
N VAL A 94 9.19 -15.98 10.24
CA VAL A 94 9.11 -14.57 9.81
C VAL A 94 9.32 -13.69 11.02
N ASP A 95 10.09 -12.64 10.88
CA ASP A 95 10.34 -11.65 11.92
C ASP A 95 10.19 -10.24 11.36
N ILE A 96 9.65 -9.32 12.15
CA ILE A 96 9.51 -7.91 11.83
C ILE A 96 10.25 -7.06 12.86
N ALA A 97 10.98 -6.03 12.42
CA ALA A 97 11.70 -5.12 13.30
C ALA A 97 11.70 -3.69 12.73
N VAL A 98 11.95 -2.69 13.58
CA VAL A 98 12.23 -1.32 13.12
C VAL A 98 13.65 -1.27 12.57
N GLN A 99 13.85 -0.69 11.40
CA GLN A 99 15.18 -0.48 10.82
C GLN A 99 15.96 0.57 11.61
N ALA A 100 17.21 0.27 11.94
CA ALA A 100 18.14 1.25 12.48
C ALA A 100 18.99 1.88 11.35
N VAL A 101 19.71 1.05 10.60
CA VAL A 101 20.50 1.47 9.44
C VAL A 101 20.82 0.24 8.57
N GLY A 102 20.65 0.37 7.28
CA GLY A 102 20.90 -0.74 6.36
C GLY A 102 20.05 -1.96 6.71
N GLY A 103 20.66 -3.12 6.91
CA GLY A 103 19.92 -4.33 7.35
C GLY A 103 19.89 -4.54 8.86
N ASP A 104 20.37 -3.60 9.67
CA ASP A 104 20.38 -3.71 11.14
C ASP A 104 19.09 -3.15 11.75
N ALA A 105 18.53 -3.86 12.71
CA ALA A 105 17.35 -3.47 13.45
C ALA A 105 17.67 -2.58 14.66
N VAL A 106 16.73 -1.77 15.08
CA VAL A 106 16.76 -1.14 16.42
C VAL A 106 16.67 -2.25 17.47
N PRO A 107 17.67 -2.36 18.38
CA PRO A 107 17.72 -3.46 19.32
C PRO A 107 16.45 -3.61 20.15
N GLY A 108 15.94 -4.84 20.22
CA GLY A 108 14.74 -5.18 21.01
C GLY A 108 13.40 -4.84 20.33
N THR A 109 13.39 -4.40 19.06
CA THR A 109 12.15 -4.19 18.31
C THR A 109 11.73 -5.43 17.52
N SER A 110 12.63 -6.41 17.36
CA SER A 110 12.37 -7.66 16.64
C SER A 110 11.23 -8.45 17.27
N GLN A 111 10.26 -8.84 16.45
CA GLN A 111 9.09 -9.62 16.85
C GLN A 111 8.82 -10.74 15.85
N ALA A 112 8.64 -11.96 16.40
CA ALA A 112 8.22 -13.09 15.57
C ALA A 112 6.78 -12.91 15.09
N VAL A 113 6.58 -13.14 13.80
CA VAL A 113 5.27 -13.15 13.13
C VAL A 113 4.76 -14.58 13.08
N THR A 114 3.47 -14.77 13.35
CA THR A 114 2.84 -16.11 13.35
C THR A 114 1.74 -16.26 12.30
N PHE A 115 1.41 -17.50 11.99
CA PHE A 115 0.36 -17.89 11.06
C PHE A 115 -0.52 -18.93 11.75
N SER A 116 -1.72 -18.55 12.15
CA SER A 116 -2.62 -19.36 13.00
C SER A 116 -1.92 -19.83 14.29
N GLY A 117 -1.14 -18.94 14.92
CA GLY A 117 -0.39 -19.18 16.15
C GLY A 117 0.93 -19.96 15.97
N SER A 118 1.31 -20.33 14.76
CA SER A 118 2.57 -21.03 14.47
C SER A 118 3.61 -20.07 13.83
N PRO A 119 4.88 -20.09 14.23
CA PRO A 119 5.93 -19.32 13.57
C PRO A 119 6.32 -19.85 12.18
N ALA A 120 5.95 -21.08 11.87
CA ALA A 120 6.21 -21.72 10.59
C ALA A 120 4.90 -22.04 9.87
N THR A 121 4.92 -21.96 8.53
CA THR A 121 3.76 -22.27 7.70
C THR A 121 4.17 -22.81 6.34
N THR A 122 3.18 -23.22 5.55
CA THR A 122 3.36 -23.58 4.14
C THR A 122 2.29 -22.88 3.31
N ILE A 123 2.70 -22.05 2.37
CA ILE A 123 1.81 -21.34 1.46
C ILE A 123 1.60 -22.21 0.22
N PRO A 124 0.36 -22.64 -0.08
CA PRO A 124 0.08 -23.43 -1.28
C PRO A 124 0.52 -22.70 -2.56
N ALA A 125 0.78 -23.45 -3.61
CA ALA A 125 1.06 -22.85 -4.92
C ALA A 125 -0.11 -21.99 -5.40
N ARG A 126 0.18 -20.85 -6.00
CA ARG A 126 -0.82 -19.91 -6.54
C ARG A 126 -1.72 -19.27 -5.49
N THR A 127 -1.25 -19.13 -4.26
CA THR A 127 -1.98 -18.47 -3.17
C THR A 127 -1.09 -17.49 -2.41
N GLU A 128 -1.74 -16.71 -1.58
CA GLU A 128 -1.16 -15.78 -0.62
C GLU A 128 -1.60 -16.13 0.79
N LEU A 129 -0.88 -15.60 1.76
CA LEU A 129 -1.19 -15.83 3.16
C LEU A 129 -0.84 -14.59 3.99
N THR A 130 -1.85 -14.04 4.67
CA THR A 130 -1.67 -12.96 5.63
C THR A 130 -1.40 -13.57 7.02
N SER A 131 -0.46 -12.99 7.73
CA SER A 131 -0.09 -13.39 9.09
C SER A 131 -1.18 -13.08 10.13
N ASP A 132 -1.04 -13.66 11.31
CA ASP A 132 -1.72 -13.16 12.50
C ASP A 132 -1.26 -11.73 12.81
N PRO A 133 -2.07 -10.91 13.51
CA PRO A 133 -1.64 -9.59 13.95
C PRO A 133 -0.45 -9.67 14.91
N ALA A 134 0.63 -8.97 14.61
CA ALA A 134 1.73 -8.71 15.54
C ALA A 134 1.49 -7.36 16.22
N THR A 135 1.47 -7.35 17.56
CA THR A 135 1.32 -6.11 18.34
C THR A 135 2.63 -5.34 18.31
N MET A 136 2.68 -4.33 17.46
CA MET A 136 3.86 -3.49 17.25
C MET A 136 3.42 -2.06 16.98
N THR A 137 3.96 -1.11 17.73
CA THR A 137 3.76 0.30 17.41
C THR A 137 4.69 0.67 16.27
N VAL A 138 4.12 1.19 15.20
CA VAL A 138 4.87 1.69 14.04
C VAL A 138 4.51 3.16 13.80
N ALA A 139 5.48 3.96 13.41
CA ALA A 139 5.26 5.35 13.01
C ALA A 139 4.92 5.44 11.51
N ALA A 140 4.35 6.55 11.08
CA ALA A 140 4.34 6.90 9.66
C ALA A 140 5.76 7.20 9.20
N GLN A 141 6.06 6.94 7.94
CA GLN A 141 7.38 7.13 7.32
C GLN A 141 8.51 6.38 8.05
N GLU A 142 8.19 5.21 8.61
CA GLU A 142 9.17 4.37 9.32
C GLU A 142 9.54 3.16 8.47
N ASN A 143 10.84 2.94 8.32
CA ASN A 143 11.33 1.74 7.64
C ASN A 143 11.31 0.55 8.58
N LEU A 144 10.76 -0.55 8.10
CA LEU A 144 10.69 -1.83 8.81
C LEU A 144 11.52 -2.88 8.07
N LEU A 145 12.07 -3.81 8.83
CA LEU A 145 12.77 -4.98 8.32
C LEU A 145 11.84 -6.20 8.41
N ILE A 146 11.57 -6.83 7.28
CA ILE A 146 10.84 -8.10 7.22
C ILE A 146 11.84 -9.20 6.87
N SER A 147 12.07 -10.12 7.79
CA SER A 147 13.00 -11.23 7.63
C SER A 147 12.25 -12.55 7.47
N ILE A 148 12.47 -13.28 6.37
CA ILE A 148 11.80 -14.54 6.05
C ILE A 148 12.85 -15.66 5.95
N TYR A 149 12.75 -16.68 6.80
CA TYR A 149 13.57 -17.88 6.70
C TYR A 149 12.90 -18.95 5.84
N LEU A 150 13.64 -19.43 4.85
CA LEU A 150 13.21 -20.41 3.85
C LEU A 150 14.02 -21.71 4.05
N PRO A 151 13.46 -22.73 4.75
CA PRO A 151 14.23 -23.90 5.23
C PRO A 151 14.57 -24.95 4.14
N GLY A 152 14.15 -24.74 2.91
CA GLY A 152 14.37 -25.69 1.81
C GLY A 152 14.48 -25.02 0.47
N ASP A 153 14.65 -25.82 -0.59
CA ASP A 153 14.68 -25.30 -1.96
C ASP A 153 13.28 -24.78 -2.36
N THR A 154 13.22 -23.47 -2.67
CA THR A 154 11.97 -22.81 -3.03
C THR A 154 11.60 -22.96 -4.50
N GLY A 155 12.55 -23.21 -5.41
CA GLY A 155 12.40 -22.91 -6.82
C GLY A 155 12.27 -21.40 -7.08
N PRO A 156 11.93 -20.99 -8.31
CA PRO A 156 11.76 -19.58 -8.66
C PRO A 156 10.70 -18.92 -7.77
N SER A 157 11.02 -17.73 -7.26
CA SER A 157 10.18 -16.97 -6.35
C SER A 157 9.10 -16.15 -7.06
N SER A 158 8.01 -15.85 -6.34
CA SER A 158 7.27 -14.61 -6.54
C SER A 158 8.15 -13.47 -6.07
N TRP A 159 8.29 -12.42 -6.87
CA TRP A 159 9.20 -11.32 -6.55
C TRP A 159 8.75 -10.01 -7.19
N HIS A 160 9.20 -8.92 -6.61
CA HIS A 160 9.20 -7.61 -7.23
C HIS A 160 10.63 -7.32 -7.73
N HIS A 161 10.80 -7.16 -9.03
CA HIS A 161 12.10 -7.22 -9.69
C HIS A 161 13.08 -6.14 -9.26
N ASP A 162 12.67 -4.89 -9.28
CA ASP A 162 13.52 -3.74 -8.94
C ASP A 162 12.83 -2.88 -7.89
N ALA A 163 13.21 -3.13 -6.65
CA ALA A 163 12.57 -2.52 -5.48
C ALA A 163 13.04 -1.09 -5.21
N HIS A 164 14.15 -0.66 -5.83
CA HIS A 164 14.87 0.57 -5.48
C HIS A 164 15.20 0.66 -3.98
N GLU A 165 15.17 -0.49 -3.30
CA GLU A 165 15.46 -0.67 -1.89
C GLU A 165 16.36 -1.91 -1.70
N LEU A 166 17.12 -1.95 -0.61
CA LEU A 166 18.06 -3.03 -0.35
C LEU A 166 17.41 -4.23 0.33
N THR A 167 17.76 -5.40 -0.14
CA THR A 167 17.43 -6.71 0.42
C THR A 167 18.69 -7.46 0.80
N TYR A 168 18.73 -8.01 1.99
CA TYR A 168 19.90 -8.69 2.55
C TYR A 168 19.67 -10.20 2.52
N LEU A 169 20.61 -10.94 1.93
CA LEU A 169 20.54 -12.39 1.76
C LEU A 169 21.55 -13.07 2.69
N SER A 170 21.09 -13.99 3.53
CA SER A 170 21.98 -14.69 4.46
C SER A 170 22.77 -15.83 3.80
N GLY A 171 23.81 -16.30 4.49
CA GLY A 171 24.31 -17.67 4.34
C GLY A 171 23.24 -18.70 4.73
N PRO A 172 23.57 -20.02 4.68
CA PRO A 172 22.61 -21.05 5.11
C PRO A 172 22.19 -20.89 6.58
N GLY A 173 20.90 -21.02 6.84
CA GLY A 173 20.33 -21.02 8.20
C GLY A 173 19.29 -19.93 8.47
N ASN A 174 18.74 -19.99 9.69
CA ASN A 174 17.74 -19.05 10.18
C ASN A 174 18.39 -17.87 10.92
N PHE A 175 18.34 -16.71 10.33
CA PHE A 175 18.79 -15.41 10.88
C PHE A 175 17.67 -14.42 11.07
N ALA A 176 16.39 -14.85 11.02
CA ALA A 176 15.25 -13.94 10.98
C ALA A 176 15.17 -13.02 12.21
N ALA A 177 15.38 -13.55 13.40
CA ALA A 177 15.29 -12.82 14.67
C ALA A 177 16.57 -12.07 15.08
N GLN A 178 17.59 -11.99 14.22
CA GLN A 178 18.81 -11.28 14.56
C GLN A 178 18.68 -9.76 14.36
N ASP A 179 19.12 -8.97 15.31
CA ASP A 179 19.10 -7.50 15.20
C ASP A 179 20.16 -6.96 14.21
N THR A 180 21.18 -7.74 13.88
CA THR A 180 22.30 -7.28 13.03
C THR A 180 22.39 -8.05 11.72
N THR A 181 23.16 -7.52 10.76
CA THR A 181 23.46 -8.17 9.49
C THR A 181 24.54 -9.28 9.59
N ILE A 182 24.94 -9.69 10.80
CA ILE A 182 25.85 -10.83 10.98
C ILE A 182 25.18 -12.09 10.40
N GLY A 183 25.88 -12.75 9.46
CA GLY A 183 25.36 -13.91 8.75
C GLY A 183 24.70 -13.60 7.41
N TYR A 184 24.46 -12.33 7.10
CA TYR A 184 24.05 -11.90 5.77
C TYR A 184 25.29 -11.66 4.91
N VAL A 185 25.32 -12.25 3.73
CA VAL A 185 26.54 -12.36 2.90
C VAL A 185 26.42 -11.73 1.52
N ALA A 186 25.22 -11.32 1.14
CA ALA A 186 24.95 -10.65 -0.13
C ALA A 186 23.84 -9.63 0.01
N VAL A 187 23.80 -8.66 -0.91
CA VAL A 187 22.77 -7.64 -1.03
C VAL A 187 22.15 -7.74 -2.41
N ASP A 188 20.85 -7.47 -2.49
CA ASP A 188 20.03 -7.44 -3.68
C ASP A 188 19.13 -6.19 -3.68
N SER A 189 18.42 -5.92 -4.77
CA SER A 189 17.46 -4.82 -4.89
C SER A 189 16.07 -5.32 -5.30
N SER A 190 15.63 -6.44 -4.78
CA SER A 190 14.32 -7.05 -5.10
C SER A 190 13.61 -7.48 -3.82
N TRP A 191 12.27 -7.37 -3.79
CA TRP A 191 11.49 -8.01 -2.74
C TRP A 191 11.05 -9.41 -3.16
N TYR A 192 11.03 -10.35 -2.22
CA TYR A 192 10.75 -11.76 -2.47
C TYR A 192 9.65 -12.27 -1.56
N TYR A 193 8.60 -12.84 -2.13
CA TYR A 193 7.47 -13.41 -1.40
C TYR A 193 6.69 -12.44 -0.50
N LEU A 194 7.06 -11.19 -0.43
CA LEU A 194 6.47 -10.17 0.41
C LEU A 194 5.73 -9.17 -0.48
N ASP A 195 4.40 -9.12 -0.39
CA ASP A 195 3.57 -8.27 -1.23
C ASP A 195 2.71 -7.27 -0.47
N GLY A 196 2.71 -7.30 0.88
CA GLY A 196 1.97 -6.32 1.65
C GLY A 196 2.31 -6.28 3.14
N LEU A 197 2.08 -5.11 3.72
CA LEU A 197 2.15 -4.81 5.14
C LEU A 197 0.89 -4.08 5.56
N ASP A 198 -0.08 -4.78 6.15
CA ASP A 198 -1.26 -4.17 6.71
C ASP A 198 -0.94 -3.55 8.07
N VAL A 199 -1.47 -2.39 8.33
CA VAL A 199 -1.31 -1.66 9.60
C VAL A 199 -2.66 -1.40 10.24
N GLN A 200 -2.79 -1.73 11.53
CA GLN A 200 -3.98 -1.39 12.28
C GLN A 200 -3.85 0.04 12.83
N SER A 201 -4.50 0.98 12.15
CA SER A 201 -4.42 2.39 12.45
C SER A 201 -5.67 2.92 13.17
N ALA A 202 -5.47 3.92 14.02
CA ALA A 202 -6.54 4.70 14.63
C ALA A 202 -6.85 5.99 13.82
N THR A 203 -5.92 6.42 12.99
CA THR A 203 -5.96 7.69 12.25
C THR A 203 -6.10 7.48 10.74
N ALA A 204 -5.35 6.58 10.14
CA ALA A 204 -5.54 6.21 8.74
C ALA A 204 -6.73 5.25 8.60
N ARG A 205 -7.59 5.49 7.63
CA ARG A 205 -8.83 4.72 7.40
C ARG A 205 -8.92 4.16 6.01
N CYS A 206 -8.11 4.67 5.10
CA CYS A 206 -8.16 4.37 3.67
C CYS A 206 -6.76 4.12 3.14
N THR A 207 -6.70 3.35 2.05
CA THR A 207 -5.50 3.17 1.25
C THR A 207 -5.67 3.89 -0.08
N LEU A 208 -4.63 4.62 -0.49
CA LEU A 208 -4.44 5.18 -1.81
C LEU A 208 -3.40 4.33 -2.53
N VAL A 209 -3.77 3.79 -3.67
CA VAL A 209 -2.87 2.98 -4.49
C VAL A 209 -2.32 3.82 -5.64
N ALA A 210 -1.01 3.94 -5.72
CA ALA A 210 -0.29 4.39 -6.89
C ALA A 210 -0.11 3.19 -7.83
N PHE A 211 -0.80 3.18 -8.95
CA PHE A 211 -0.79 2.05 -9.88
C PHE A 211 -0.20 2.46 -11.22
N GLY A 212 0.81 1.72 -11.69
CA GLY A 212 1.48 2.11 -12.93
C GLY A 212 2.66 1.24 -13.34
N ASP A 213 3.51 1.83 -14.17
CA ASP A 213 4.71 1.22 -14.73
C ASP A 213 5.99 1.60 -13.94
N SER A 214 7.15 1.60 -14.61
CA SER A 214 8.45 1.95 -14.03
C SER A 214 8.50 3.38 -13.46
N ILE A 215 7.68 4.30 -13.97
CA ILE A 215 7.61 5.67 -13.45
C ILE A 215 6.91 5.68 -12.08
N THR A 216 5.96 4.80 -11.86
CA THR A 216 5.33 4.63 -10.54
C THR A 216 6.23 3.82 -9.61
N ASN A 217 6.83 2.73 -10.09
CA ASN A 217 7.82 1.94 -9.34
C ASN A 217 9.05 2.77 -8.90
N GLY A 218 9.31 3.90 -9.55
CA GLY A 218 10.39 4.83 -9.18
C GLY A 218 11.73 4.52 -9.84
N PHE A 219 11.73 3.98 -11.06
CA PHE A 219 12.97 3.71 -11.81
C PHE A 219 13.89 4.94 -11.85
N ALA A 220 15.17 4.74 -11.54
CA ALA A 220 16.20 5.78 -11.41
C ALA A 220 16.03 6.73 -10.20
N SER A 221 15.15 6.47 -9.25
CA SER A 221 15.20 7.12 -7.94
C SER A 221 16.42 6.67 -7.14
N THR A 222 16.84 7.49 -6.18
CA THR A 222 17.96 7.15 -5.30
C THR A 222 17.59 5.95 -4.42
N THR A 223 18.36 4.87 -4.56
CA THR A 223 18.13 3.61 -3.80
C THR A 223 18.12 3.87 -2.30
N SER A 224 17.14 3.32 -1.59
CA SER A 224 16.94 3.43 -0.13
C SER A 224 16.79 4.88 0.37
N ALA A 225 16.31 5.79 -0.47
CA ALA A 225 16.06 7.18 -0.10
C ALA A 225 14.57 7.52 0.02
N GLU A 226 13.68 6.60 -0.39
CA GLU A 226 12.23 6.78 -0.41
C GLU A 226 11.82 8.03 -1.21
N ASP A 227 12.46 8.18 -2.39
CA ASP A 227 12.31 9.35 -3.27
C ASP A 227 11.46 9.06 -4.51
N ARG A 228 10.56 8.06 -4.45
CA ARG A 228 9.54 7.78 -5.47
C ARG A 228 8.37 8.76 -5.32
N TRP A 229 7.58 8.97 -6.37
CA TRP A 229 6.46 9.91 -6.25
C TRP A 229 5.37 9.47 -5.25
N PRO A 230 5.08 8.16 -5.03
CA PRO A 230 4.17 7.75 -3.98
C PRO A 230 4.71 8.07 -2.58
N ASP A 231 6.03 7.96 -2.33
CA ASP A 231 6.65 8.31 -1.05
C ASP A 231 6.52 9.82 -0.77
N PHE A 232 6.86 10.67 -1.75
CA PHE A 232 6.64 12.11 -1.63
C PHE A 232 5.16 12.48 -1.45
N LEU A 233 4.24 11.73 -2.06
CA LEU A 233 2.80 11.95 -1.87
C LEU A 233 2.38 11.57 -0.44
N ALA A 234 2.90 10.49 0.11
CA ALA A 234 2.66 10.08 1.50
C ALA A 234 3.10 11.17 2.48
N LEU A 235 4.32 11.72 2.30
CA LEU A 235 4.82 12.85 3.10
C LEU A 235 3.90 14.09 3.02
N ARG A 236 3.39 14.40 1.82
CA ARG A 236 2.47 15.53 1.64
C ARG A 236 1.13 15.32 2.32
N LEU A 237 0.60 14.09 2.25
CA LEU A 237 -0.66 13.74 2.93
C LEU A 237 -0.50 13.76 4.45
N GLU A 238 0.63 13.31 4.97
CA GLU A 238 0.93 13.37 6.41
C GLU A 238 1.02 14.82 6.93
N ALA A 239 1.50 15.75 6.11
CA ALA A 239 1.63 17.17 6.48
C ALA A 239 0.28 17.92 6.53
N GLU A 240 -0.79 17.38 5.97
CA GLU A 240 -2.12 17.98 6.02
C GLU A 240 -2.74 17.86 7.42
N PRO A 241 -3.61 18.80 7.86
CA PRO A 241 -4.24 18.74 9.18
C PRO A 241 -5.08 17.47 9.46
N ALA A 242 -5.58 16.83 8.42
CA ALA A 242 -6.24 15.51 8.48
C ALA A 242 -5.30 14.40 7.98
N GLY A 243 -4.04 14.64 7.95
CA GLY A 243 -3.01 14.08 7.09
C GLY A 243 -2.58 12.65 7.35
N THR A 244 -3.24 11.91 8.20
CA THR A 244 -2.96 10.48 8.41
C THR A 244 -4.12 9.61 7.98
N ALA A 245 -5.00 10.15 7.11
CA ALA A 245 -6.19 9.41 6.67
C ALA A 245 -5.87 8.29 5.67
N PHE A 246 -4.76 8.39 4.95
CA PHE A 246 -4.37 7.44 3.89
C PHE A 246 -3.08 6.68 4.21
N GLY A 247 -3.09 5.35 3.94
CA GLY A 247 -1.88 4.65 3.56
C GLY A 247 -1.63 4.85 2.06
N VAL A 248 -0.43 5.18 1.68
CA VAL A 248 -0.04 5.31 0.27
C VAL A 248 0.85 4.13 -0.08
N VAL A 249 0.47 3.38 -1.12
CA VAL A 249 1.21 2.19 -1.55
C VAL A 249 1.54 2.25 -3.03
N ASP A 250 2.65 1.62 -3.39
CA ASP A 250 3.22 1.61 -4.72
C ASP A 250 3.00 0.25 -5.39
N GLU A 251 2.14 0.22 -6.39
CA GLU A 251 1.86 -0.94 -7.24
C GLU A 251 2.37 -0.72 -8.67
N GLY A 252 3.50 -0.02 -8.79
CA GLY A 252 4.24 0.11 -10.04
C GLY A 252 4.95 -1.18 -10.43
N LEU A 253 5.10 -1.43 -11.73
CA LEU A 253 5.90 -2.53 -12.27
C LEU A 253 6.69 -2.05 -13.49
N ASP A 254 7.98 -2.30 -13.49
CA ASP A 254 8.83 -1.97 -14.63
C ASP A 254 8.30 -2.55 -15.94
N SER A 255 8.33 -1.75 -16.99
CA SER A 255 7.90 -2.16 -18.34
C SER A 255 6.46 -2.68 -18.42
N ASN A 256 5.62 -2.42 -17.41
CA ASN A 256 4.22 -2.81 -17.42
C ASN A 256 3.43 -2.09 -18.52
N ARG A 257 2.34 -2.70 -18.95
CA ARG A 257 1.47 -2.22 -20.03
C ARG A 257 0.02 -2.32 -19.63
N VAL A 258 -0.80 -1.46 -20.19
CA VAL A 258 -2.25 -1.53 -19.98
C VAL A 258 -2.83 -2.78 -20.62
N LEU A 259 -2.51 -3.04 -21.91
CA LEU A 259 -3.26 -3.95 -22.76
C LEU A 259 -2.71 -5.37 -22.84
N THR A 260 -1.40 -5.53 -22.73
CA THR A 260 -0.74 -6.82 -22.98
C THR A 260 0.30 -7.14 -21.92
N ASP A 261 0.40 -8.42 -21.58
CA ASP A 261 1.45 -8.90 -20.69
C ASP A 261 2.84 -8.53 -21.22
N SER A 262 3.73 -8.21 -20.32
CA SER A 262 5.15 -8.04 -20.59
C SER A 262 5.89 -9.38 -20.45
N LEU A 263 7.24 -9.35 -20.42
CA LEU A 263 8.00 -10.53 -20.03
C LEU A 263 7.59 -10.95 -18.61
N PRO A 264 7.72 -12.23 -18.24
CA PRO A 264 7.31 -12.71 -16.91
C PRO A 264 7.88 -11.92 -15.74
N THR A 265 9.08 -11.35 -15.89
CA THR A 265 9.73 -10.47 -14.91
C THR A 265 9.01 -9.13 -14.71
N PHE A 266 8.35 -8.63 -15.77
CA PHE A 266 7.65 -7.34 -15.78
C PHE A 266 6.13 -7.47 -15.66
N GLY A 267 5.66 -8.69 -15.44
CA GLY A 267 4.33 -9.01 -15.00
C GLY A 267 3.25 -9.00 -16.07
N ARG A 268 2.04 -9.22 -15.56
CA ARG A 268 0.79 -9.21 -16.34
C ARG A 268 0.38 -7.78 -16.65
N SER A 269 -0.43 -7.62 -17.69
CA SER A 269 -0.99 -6.31 -18.06
C SER A 269 -1.82 -5.69 -16.91
N ALA A 270 -1.93 -4.37 -16.91
CA ALA A 270 -2.79 -3.66 -15.98
C ALA A 270 -4.20 -4.25 -15.95
N LEU A 271 -4.79 -4.54 -17.10
CA LEU A 271 -6.10 -5.20 -17.24
C LEU A 271 -6.21 -6.57 -16.54
N GLN A 272 -5.09 -7.24 -16.27
CA GLN A 272 -5.11 -8.55 -15.63
C GLN A 272 -4.72 -8.52 -14.16
N ARG A 273 -4.00 -7.47 -13.70
CA ARG A 273 -3.52 -7.36 -12.33
C ARG A 273 -4.28 -6.35 -11.48
N PHE A 274 -5.06 -5.45 -12.08
CA PHE A 274 -5.70 -4.33 -11.41
C PHE A 274 -6.62 -4.75 -10.25
N ALA A 275 -7.44 -5.77 -10.48
CA ALA A 275 -8.34 -6.29 -9.44
C ALA A 275 -7.57 -6.82 -8.21
N HIS A 276 -6.40 -7.44 -8.42
CA HIS A 276 -5.56 -7.94 -7.33
C HIS A 276 -4.70 -6.83 -6.73
N ASP A 277 -3.87 -6.17 -7.56
CA ASP A 277 -2.82 -5.27 -7.06
C ASP A 277 -3.38 -3.90 -6.61
N ALA A 278 -4.51 -3.44 -7.17
CA ALA A 278 -5.11 -2.18 -6.77
C ALA A 278 -6.36 -2.36 -5.89
N LEU A 279 -7.37 -3.08 -6.40
CA LEU A 279 -8.67 -3.17 -5.71
C LEU A 279 -8.64 -4.15 -4.53
N GLY A 280 -7.71 -5.13 -4.53
CA GLY A 280 -7.50 -6.08 -3.44
C GLY A 280 -6.82 -5.51 -2.20
N GLN A 281 -6.32 -4.27 -2.24
CA GLN A 281 -5.60 -3.68 -1.11
C GLN A 281 -6.53 -3.34 0.05
N PRO A 282 -6.18 -3.73 1.31
CA PRO A 282 -6.98 -3.42 2.49
C PRO A 282 -7.28 -1.92 2.61
N GLY A 283 -8.57 -1.60 2.67
CA GLY A 283 -9.02 -0.22 2.86
C GLY A 283 -8.90 0.69 1.64
N VAL A 284 -8.66 0.15 0.44
CA VAL A 284 -8.55 0.96 -0.78
C VAL A 284 -9.79 1.83 -1.00
N ARG A 285 -9.58 3.10 -1.34
CA ARG A 285 -10.61 4.07 -1.70
C ARG A 285 -10.27 4.85 -2.94
N ASP A 286 -9.00 5.19 -3.13
CA ASP A 286 -8.52 5.99 -4.24
C ASP A 286 -7.38 5.25 -4.96
N VAL A 287 -7.39 5.28 -6.29
CA VAL A 287 -6.31 4.79 -7.16
C VAL A 287 -5.84 5.94 -8.04
N ILE A 288 -4.54 6.17 -8.13
CA ILE A 288 -3.95 7.06 -9.14
C ILE A 288 -3.30 6.18 -10.20
N LEU A 289 -3.80 6.27 -11.43
CA LEU A 289 -3.34 5.49 -12.57
C LEU A 289 -2.38 6.30 -13.44
N LEU A 290 -1.10 5.90 -13.47
CA LEU A 290 -0.07 6.42 -14.39
C LEU A 290 0.52 5.25 -15.17
N GLU A 291 -0.01 4.94 -16.33
CA GLU A 291 0.33 3.75 -17.11
C GLU A 291 0.16 4.03 -18.61
N GLY A 292 0.83 3.28 -19.48
CA GLY A 292 0.56 3.28 -20.93
C GLY A 292 1.73 3.70 -21.81
N ILE A 293 2.80 4.25 -21.26
CA ILE A 293 3.98 4.63 -22.07
C ILE A 293 4.64 3.41 -22.71
N ASN A 294 4.59 2.24 -22.09
CA ASN A 294 5.18 1.02 -22.62
C ASN A 294 4.32 0.35 -23.72
N ASP A 295 3.00 0.60 -23.72
CA ASP A 295 2.15 0.25 -24.88
C ASP A 295 2.55 1.12 -26.08
N ILE A 296 2.69 2.42 -25.87
CA ILE A 296 3.09 3.42 -26.88
C ILE A 296 4.51 3.13 -27.39
N GLY A 297 5.45 2.81 -26.50
CA GLY A 297 6.83 2.45 -26.83
C GLY A 297 6.94 1.23 -27.77
N GLY A 298 5.91 0.40 -27.85
CA GLY A 298 5.79 -0.68 -28.83
C GLY A 298 5.63 -0.21 -30.27
N LEU A 299 5.21 1.06 -30.54
CA LEU A 299 4.95 1.63 -31.87
C LEU A 299 6.23 1.98 -32.64
N ARG A 300 7.20 1.09 -32.68
CA ARG A 300 8.53 1.31 -33.30
C ARG A 300 8.62 0.82 -34.74
N LYS A 301 7.76 -0.13 -35.13
CA LYS A 301 7.78 -0.77 -36.44
C LYS A 301 6.59 -0.33 -37.29
N PRO A 302 6.72 -0.27 -38.63
CA PRO A 302 5.64 0.18 -39.50
C PRO A 302 4.34 -0.63 -39.41
N HIS A 303 4.42 -1.88 -38.95
CA HIS A 303 3.27 -2.79 -38.82
C HIS A 303 2.64 -2.80 -37.42
N ASP A 304 3.20 -2.04 -36.45
CA ASP A 304 2.60 -1.91 -35.12
C ASP A 304 1.27 -1.15 -35.27
N THR A 305 0.22 -1.66 -34.63
CA THR A 305 -1.17 -1.24 -34.90
C THR A 305 -1.86 -0.55 -33.73
N LEU A 306 -1.16 -0.36 -32.59
CA LEU A 306 -1.76 0.32 -31.44
C LEU A 306 -2.32 1.70 -31.83
N THR A 307 -3.53 1.98 -31.38
CA THR A 307 -4.22 3.27 -31.52
C THR A 307 -4.52 3.86 -30.15
N ALA A 308 -4.71 5.17 -30.08
CA ALA A 308 -5.17 5.84 -28.85
C ALA A 308 -6.50 5.24 -28.35
N GLN A 309 -7.41 4.90 -29.28
CA GLN A 309 -8.70 4.34 -28.92
C GLN A 309 -8.58 3.00 -28.15
N GLN A 310 -7.67 2.13 -28.55
CA GLN A 310 -7.45 0.85 -27.86
C GLN A 310 -6.95 1.08 -26.42
N LEU A 311 -6.04 2.03 -26.21
CA LEU A 311 -5.55 2.37 -24.88
C LEU A 311 -6.65 3.03 -24.02
N ILE A 312 -7.44 3.92 -24.61
CA ILE A 312 -8.61 4.54 -23.99
C ILE A 312 -9.64 3.48 -23.58
N ASP A 313 -9.87 2.46 -24.41
CA ASP A 313 -10.80 1.37 -24.07
C ASP A 313 -10.26 0.51 -22.91
N GLY A 314 -8.94 0.33 -22.83
CA GLY A 314 -8.29 -0.26 -21.67
C GLY A 314 -8.54 0.55 -20.40
N TYR A 315 -8.34 1.86 -20.43
CA TYR A 315 -8.62 2.72 -19.28
C TYR A 315 -10.10 2.69 -18.87
N ARG A 316 -11.02 2.68 -19.82
CA ARG A 316 -12.46 2.55 -19.52
C ARG A 316 -12.78 1.25 -18.77
N THR A 317 -12.10 0.17 -19.09
CA THR A 317 -12.25 -1.11 -18.39
C THR A 317 -11.77 -0.97 -16.93
N LEU A 318 -10.58 -0.41 -16.70
CA LEU A 318 -10.06 -0.18 -15.34
C LEU A 318 -10.97 0.74 -14.52
N ILE A 319 -11.50 1.80 -15.15
CA ILE A 319 -12.47 2.72 -14.50
C ILE A 319 -13.74 1.97 -14.11
N GLN A 320 -14.27 1.12 -14.99
CA GLN A 320 -15.47 0.33 -14.70
C GLN A 320 -15.25 -0.66 -13.54
N GLU A 321 -14.09 -1.31 -13.49
CA GLU A 321 -13.71 -2.21 -12.40
C GLU A 321 -13.60 -1.45 -11.07
N ALA A 322 -12.90 -0.31 -11.05
CA ALA A 322 -12.78 0.53 -9.84
C ALA A 322 -14.15 0.98 -9.34
N HIS A 323 -15.00 1.49 -10.22
CA HIS A 323 -16.35 1.95 -9.85
C HIS A 323 -17.26 0.80 -9.40
N ALA A 324 -17.10 -0.41 -9.95
CA ALA A 324 -17.88 -1.58 -9.51
C ALA A 324 -17.56 -1.94 -8.04
N ASP A 325 -16.34 -1.68 -7.58
CA ASP A 325 -15.90 -1.91 -6.20
C ASP A 325 -16.06 -0.67 -5.30
N GLY A 326 -16.62 0.44 -5.84
CA GLY A 326 -16.82 1.69 -5.11
C GLY A 326 -15.53 2.45 -4.80
N VAL A 327 -14.50 2.22 -5.60
CA VAL A 327 -13.18 2.86 -5.53
C VAL A 327 -13.12 3.98 -6.56
N LYS A 328 -12.58 5.14 -6.17
CA LYS A 328 -12.31 6.23 -7.10
C LYS A 328 -11.01 5.98 -7.86
N ILE A 329 -11.00 6.34 -9.13
CA ILE A 329 -9.82 6.24 -9.98
C ILE A 329 -9.51 7.60 -10.62
N PHE A 330 -8.27 8.05 -10.40
CA PHE A 330 -7.75 9.32 -10.91
C PHE A 330 -6.78 9.03 -12.06
N GLY A 331 -7.01 9.67 -13.21
CA GLY A 331 -6.14 9.54 -14.36
C GLY A 331 -4.97 10.51 -14.30
N ALA A 332 -3.76 10.01 -14.49
CA ALA A 332 -2.57 10.83 -14.68
C ALA A 332 -2.15 10.86 -16.16
N THR A 333 -1.73 12.02 -16.67
CA THR A 333 -1.27 12.13 -18.06
C THR A 333 0.11 11.50 -18.24
N ILE A 334 0.28 10.75 -19.33
CA ILE A 334 1.53 10.10 -19.73
C ILE A 334 2.60 11.17 -20.01
N LEU A 335 3.77 11.04 -19.41
CA LEU A 335 4.87 12.00 -19.46
C LEU A 335 5.40 12.21 -20.89
N PRO A 336 6.00 13.37 -21.18
CA PRO A 336 6.76 13.58 -22.42
C PRO A 336 7.98 12.65 -22.44
N TYR A 337 8.33 12.12 -23.61
CA TYR A 337 9.40 11.11 -23.74
C TYR A 337 10.25 11.28 -25.01
N GLN A 338 10.24 12.47 -25.64
CA GLN A 338 11.06 12.72 -26.81
C GLN A 338 12.54 12.69 -26.42
N GLY A 339 13.30 11.82 -27.06
CA GLY A 339 14.68 11.50 -26.74
C GLY A 339 14.86 10.09 -26.23
N ALA A 340 13.84 9.51 -25.60
CA ALA A 340 13.85 8.14 -25.12
C ALA A 340 14.16 7.12 -26.24
N PHE A 341 14.82 6.03 -25.88
CA PHE A 341 15.29 5.00 -26.83
C PHE A 341 14.19 4.41 -27.70
N TYR A 342 12.94 4.43 -27.26
CA TYR A 342 11.79 3.94 -28.02
C TYR A 342 10.83 5.04 -28.51
N TYR A 343 11.27 6.30 -28.47
CA TYR A 343 10.48 7.41 -29.01
C TYR A 343 10.17 7.21 -30.51
N SER A 344 8.96 7.51 -30.88
CA SER A 344 8.54 7.63 -32.27
C SER A 344 7.53 8.76 -32.43
N GLN A 345 7.54 9.44 -33.57
CA GLN A 345 6.55 10.49 -33.86
C GLN A 345 5.12 9.94 -33.84
N ARG A 346 4.92 8.70 -34.27
CA ARG A 346 3.61 8.03 -34.23
C ARG A 346 3.18 7.75 -32.77
N GLY A 347 4.09 7.28 -31.93
CA GLY A 347 3.83 7.09 -30.52
C GLY A 347 3.47 8.41 -29.82
N GLU A 348 4.15 9.49 -30.18
CA GLU A 348 3.85 10.85 -29.64
C GLU A 348 2.43 11.30 -30.02
N ILE A 349 1.97 11.06 -31.25
CA ILE A 349 0.59 11.36 -31.64
C ILE A 349 -0.40 10.58 -30.74
N VAL A 350 -0.16 9.27 -30.54
CA VAL A 350 -1.01 8.45 -29.66
C VAL A 350 -0.98 8.97 -28.21
N ARG A 351 0.20 9.31 -27.68
CA ARG A 351 0.33 9.90 -26.34
C ARG A 351 -0.49 11.18 -26.18
N GLN A 352 -0.42 12.07 -27.14
CA GLN A 352 -1.17 13.34 -27.09
C GLN A 352 -2.69 13.11 -27.18
N GLU A 353 -3.15 12.21 -28.05
CA GLU A 353 -4.57 11.85 -28.14
C GLU A 353 -5.09 11.22 -26.84
N VAL A 354 -4.32 10.33 -26.23
CA VAL A 354 -4.66 9.71 -24.94
C VAL A 354 -4.68 10.74 -23.82
N ASN A 355 -3.65 11.60 -23.73
CA ASN A 355 -3.60 12.65 -22.70
C ASN A 355 -4.73 13.66 -22.87
N HIS A 356 -5.07 14.02 -24.11
CA HIS A 356 -6.24 14.86 -24.35
C HIS A 356 -7.53 14.21 -23.84
N TRP A 357 -7.73 12.92 -24.10
CA TRP A 357 -8.88 12.18 -23.58
C TRP A 357 -8.87 12.11 -22.04
N ILE A 358 -7.73 11.81 -21.41
CA ILE A 358 -7.62 11.82 -19.94
C ILE A 358 -8.10 13.15 -19.38
N LEU A 359 -7.63 14.27 -19.94
CA LEU A 359 -7.92 15.61 -19.43
C LEU A 359 -9.36 16.09 -19.70
N THR A 360 -10.02 15.60 -20.75
CA THR A 360 -11.26 16.24 -21.25
C THR A 360 -12.48 15.34 -21.24
N SER A 361 -12.34 14.02 -21.13
CA SER A 361 -13.47 13.10 -21.23
C SER A 361 -14.42 13.11 -20.02
N GLY A 362 -13.92 13.48 -18.85
CA GLY A 362 -14.68 13.36 -17.59
C GLY A 362 -14.95 11.91 -17.16
N ALA A 363 -14.21 10.93 -17.71
CA ALA A 363 -14.38 9.52 -17.39
C ALA A 363 -13.77 9.13 -16.04
N PHE A 364 -12.65 9.74 -15.65
CA PHE A 364 -12.03 9.58 -14.34
C PHE A 364 -12.72 10.44 -13.28
N ASP A 365 -12.65 10.05 -12.02
CA ASP A 365 -13.15 10.84 -10.87
C ASP A 365 -12.38 12.16 -10.69
N GLY A 366 -11.20 12.23 -11.24
CA GLY A 366 -10.37 13.42 -11.35
C GLY A 366 -9.13 13.13 -12.16
N VAL A 367 -8.39 14.18 -12.52
CA VAL A 367 -7.19 14.05 -13.35
C VAL A 367 -6.05 14.87 -12.79
N PHE A 368 -4.82 14.38 -12.99
CA PHE A 368 -3.57 15.04 -12.65
C PHE A 368 -2.71 15.19 -13.91
N ASN A 369 -2.32 16.41 -14.22
CA ASN A 369 -1.56 16.70 -15.45
C ASN A 369 -0.05 16.60 -15.20
N PHE A 370 0.45 15.37 -15.01
CA PHE A 370 1.86 15.09 -14.77
C PHE A 370 2.74 15.44 -15.98
N ALA A 371 2.21 15.25 -17.20
CA ALA A 371 2.92 15.65 -18.41
C ALA A 371 3.30 17.15 -18.40
N ASN A 372 2.38 18.03 -18.01
CA ASN A 372 2.65 19.44 -17.93
C ASN A 372 3.60 19.81 -16.78
N ALA A 373 3.52 19.07 -15.67
CA ALA A 373 4.39 19.32 -14.50
C ALA A 373 5.87 19.03 -14.79
N LEU A 374 6.13 18.04 -15.65
CA LEU A 374 7.49 17.58 -15.95
C LEU A 374 8.01 18.03 -17.32
N ALA A 375 7.19 18.65 -18.16
CA ALA A 375 7.62 19.10 -19.48
C ALA A 375 8.69 20.19 -19.41
N ASP A 376 9.62 20.17 -20.36
CA ASP A 376 10.51 21.29 -20.60
C ASP A 376 9.70 22.49 -21.13
N PRO A 377 9.75 23.66 -20.47
CA PRO A 377 9.04 24.84 -20.94
C PRO A 377 9.43 25.29 -22.37
N GLY A 378 10.64 24.97 -22.82
CA GLY A 378 11.14 25.30 -24.17
C GLY A 378 10.78 24.25 -25.22
N ASP A 379 10.53 23.00 -24.84
CA ASP A 379 10.16 21.89 -25.71
C ASP A 379 9.23 20.92 -24.98
N PRO A 380 7.91 21.11 -25.00
CA PRO A 380 6.97 20.32 -24.22
C PRO A 380 6.89 18.82 -24.58
N LEU A 381 7.60 18.39 -25.63
CA LEU A 381 7.69 16.97 -25.98
C LEU A 381 8.79 16.24 -25.20
N ARG A 382 9.64 16.98 -24.46
CA ARG A 382 10.73 16.47 -23.64
C ARG A 382 10.47 16.63 -22.16
N LEU A 383 11.08 15.77 -21.36
CA LEU A 383 11.23 16.03 -19.93
C LEU A 383 12.12 17.26 -19.71
N ASN A 384 11.75 18.07 -18.73
CA ASN A 384 12.60 19.14 -18.24
C ASN A 384 13.94 18.54 -17.80
N PRO A 385 15.09 19.08 -18.27
CA PRO A 385 16.41 18.57 -17.89
C PRO A 385 16.65 18.49 -16.38
N ALA A 386 15.99 19.35 -15.59
CA ALA A 386 16.09 19.32 -14.12
C ALA A 386 15.40 18.09 -13.51
N TYR A 387 14.48 17.47 -14.21
CA TYR A 387 13.65 16.35 -13.76
C TYR A 387 13.99 15.02 -14.44
N ASN A 388 14.87 15.04 -15.43
CA ASN A 388 15.23 13.89 -16.25
C ASN A 388 16.35 13.08 -15.57
N SER A 389 16.22 11.76 -15.52
CA SER A 389 17.29 10.87 -15.05
C SER A 389 18.47 10.77 -16.02
N GLY A 390 18.28 11.21 -17.27
CA GLY A 390 19.29 11.17 -18.34
C GLY A 390 18.94 10.20 -19.47
N ASP A 391 17.82 9.51 -19.39
CA ASP A 391 17.34 8.57 -20.42
C ASP A 391 16.17 9.12 -21.26
N ASP A 392 15.73 10.35 -20.97
CA ASP A 392 14.62 11.06 -21.60
C ASP A 392 13.25 10.37 -21.44
N LEU A 393 13.12 9.51 -20.44
CA LEU A 393 11.89 8.73 -20.15
C LEU A 393 11.51 8.80 -18.67
N HIS A 394 12.47 8.52 -17.81
CA HIS A 394 12.22 8.41 -16.37
C HIS A 394 12.61 9.70 -15.64
N PRO A 395 11.83 10.11 -14.65
CA PRO A 395 12.20 11.18 -13.75
C PRO A 395 13.42 10.81 -12.87
N ASN A 396 14.13 11.81 -12.38
CA ASN A 396 15.00 11.70 -11.21
C ASN A 396 14.20 12.05 -9.93
N ASP A 397 14.84 12.04 -8.75
CA ASP A 397 14.17 12.33 -7.46
C ASP A 397 13.42 13.66 -7.46
N ALA A 398 14.00 14.73 -8.06
CA ALA A 398 13.34 16.02 -8.19
C ALA A 398 12.10 15.96 -9.12
N GLY A 399 12.16 15.14 -10.16
CA GLY A 399 11.03 14.86 -11.04
C GLY A 399 9.93 14.08 -10.34
N TYR A 400 10.27 13.09 -9.54
CA TYR A 400 9.31 12.35 -8.71
C TYR A 400 8.63 13.25 -7.68
N GLN A 401 9.39 14.14 -7.04
CA GLN A 401 8.81 15.16 -6.16
C GLN A 401 7.87 16.11 -6.92
N ALA A 402 8.21 16.50 -8.16
CA ALA A 402 7.35 17.33 -8.98
C ALA A 402 6.04 16.61 -9.37
N ILE A 403 6.07 15.31 -9.67
CA ILE A 403 4.87 14.48 -9.87
C ILE A 403 4.00 14.52 -8.63
N ALA A 404 4.55 14.21 -7.47
CA ALA A 404 3.81 14.23 -6.21
C ALA A 404 3.19 15.62 -5.96
N ASN A 405 3.93 16.70 -6.23
CA ASN A 405 3.44 18.08 -6.06
C ASN A 405 2.30 18.44 -7.02
N ALA A 406 2.19 17.79 -8.17
CA ALA A 406 1.10 17.99 -9.12
C ALA A 406 -0.21 17.31 -8.69
N VAL A 407 -0.20 16.43 -7.68
CA VAL A 407 -1.41 15.85 -7.10
C VAL A 407 -2.13 16.91 -6.27
N ASN A 408 -3.37 17.23 -6.67
CA ASN A 408 -4.26 18.08 -5.87
C ASN A 408 -4.91 17.26 -4.77
N LEU A 409 -4.40 17.38 -3.54
CA LEU A 409 -4.84 16.58 -2.38
C LEU A 409 -6.34 16.78 -2.07
N ALA A 410 -6.93 17.93 -2.40
CA ALA A 410 -8.36 18.18 -2.17
C ALA A 410 -9.30 17.32 -3.03
N LYS A 411 -8.79 16.62 -4.04
CA LYS A 411 -9.57 15.65 -4.84
C LYS A 411 -9.63 14.27 -4.20
N LEU A 412 -8.63 13.94 -3.38
CA LEU A 412 -8.58 12.66 -2.67
C LEU A 412 -9.59 12.65 -1.53
N SER A 413 -10.17 11.49 -1.25
CA SER A 413 -11.22 11.41 -0.23
C SER A 413 -11.23 10.07 0.48
N CYS A 414 -11.10 10.13 1.75
CA CYS A 414 -11.22 8.97 2.64
C CYS A 414 -12.54 8.93 3.41
#